data_01c6ef65a6bc68cc345fe577fa74b889
#
_entry.id   01c6ef65a6bc68cc345fe577fa74b889
#
_cell.length_a   1.000
_cell.length_b   1.000
_cell.length_c   1.000
_cell.angle_alpha   90.00
_cell.angle_beta   90.00
_cell.angle_gamma   90.00
#
_symmetry.space_group_name_H-M   'P 1'
#
loop_
_entity.id
_entity.type
_entity.pdbx_description
1 polymer ?
#
loop_
_entity_poly.entity_id
_entity_poly.type
_entity_poly.pdbx_seq_one_letter_code
_entity_poly.pdbx_strand_id
1 'polypeptide(L)'
;YNLTTLNKTIAEPIWEFLDRGGKRWRPALFLLICEALGKKKKDFVDFAIIPEVIHNGTLMVDDIEDSSELRRGRPCTYKLYGVDIAINAGNTMYYLPLLPLMTNKKILPKRLLAVYETYVQEMTNLSLGQAMDIAWHRGLADADSIGEKDYLQMCAFKTGTLARMSARIA
;
A
#
# COMPACT_ATOMS: atom_id res chain seq x y z
N TYR A 1 25.71 7.74 -1.34
CA TYR A 1 24.85 7.50 -0.18
C TYR A 1 25.61 6.72 0.89
N ASN A 2 25.33 7.00 2.16
CA ASN A 2 25.80 6.16 3.26
C ASN A 2 24.92 4.91 3.35
N LEU A 3 25.39 3.80 2.79
CA LEU A 3 24.62 2.55 2.72
C LEU A 3 24.29 1.97 4.09
N THR A 4 25.16 2.14 5.08
CA THR A 4 24.91 1.65 6.45
C THR A 4 23.73 2.38 7.09
N THR A 5 23.64 3.71 6.91
CA THR A 5 22.52 4.50 7.42
C THR A 5 21.22 4.11 6.73
N LEU A 6 21.22 4.03 5.39
CA LEU A 6 20.03 3.65 4.62
C LEU A 6 19.57 2.23 4.96
N ASN A 7 20.49 1.32 5.19
CA ASN A 7 20.15 -0.04 5.61
C ASN A 7 19.37 -0.03 6.93
N LYS A 8 19.89 0.64 7.95
CA LYS A 8 19.29 0.69 9.29
C LYS A 8 17.95 1.42 9.34
N THR A 9 17.76 2.47 8.53
CA THR A 9 16.59 3.35 8.63
C THR A 9 15.52 3.09 7.58
N ILE A 10 15.83 2.29 6.54
CA ILE A 10 14.88 1.96 5.46
C ILE A 10 14.83 0.45 5.24
N ALA A 11 15.96 -0.18 4.87
CA ALA A 11 15.94 -1.56 4.41
C ALA A 11 15.58 -2.54 5.53
N GLU A 12 16.25 -2.48 6.68
CA GLU A 12 15.97 -3.38 7.81
C GLU A 12 14.53 -3.29 8.30
N PRO A 13 13.93 -2.09 8.57
CA PRO A 13 12.54 -1.98 8.98
C PRO A 13 11.55 -2.54 7.94
N ILE A 14 11.81 -2.29 6.65
CA ILE A 14 10.95 -2.78 5.57
C ILE A 14 11.01 -4.31 5.48
N TRP A 15 12.22 -4.89 5.45
CA TRP A 15 12.38 -6.34 5.35
C TRP A 15 11.86 -7.06 6.59
N GLU A 16 12.12 -6.53 7.79
CA GLU A 16 11.57 -7.09 9.04
C GLU A 16 10.04 -7.15 8.96
N PHE A 17 9.38 -6.10 8.46
CA PHE A 17 7.94 -6.07 8.32
C PHE A 17 7.42 -7.04 7.24
N LEU A 18 8.07 -7.09 6.08
CA LEU A 18 7.69 -7.98 4.98
C LEU A 18 7.85 -9.46 5.35
N ASP A 19 8.88 -9.81 6.12
CA ASP A 19 9.17 -11.18 6.54
C ASP A 19 8.16 -11.72 7.57
N ARG A 20 7.34 -10.86 8.18
CA ARG A 20 6.22 -11.28 9.03
C ARG A 20 5.13 -12.03 8.25
N GLY A 21 5.23 -12.08 6.92
CA GLY A 21 4.27 -12.74 6.06
C GLY A 21 3.03 -11.90 5.74
N GLY A 22 1.92 -12.58 5.49
CA GLY A 22 0.63 -11.98 5.10
C GLY A 22 -0.05 -12.83 4.04
N LYS A 23 -1.34 -12.58 3.79
CA LYS A 23 -2.16 -13.39 2.85
C LYS A 23 -1.77 -13.18 1.38
N ARG A 24 -1.10 -12.08 1.04
CA ARG A 24 -0.64 -11.75 -0.33
C ARG A 24 -1.73 -11.85 -1.41
N TRP A 25 -2.98 -11.61 -1.05
CA TRP A 25 -4.11 -11.79 -1.96
C TRP A 25 -4.17 -10.72 -3.07
N ARG A 26 -3.65 -9.51 -2.84
CA ARG A 26 -3.63 -8.43 -3.84
C ARG A 26 -2.76 -8.76 -5.05
N PRO A 27 -1.51 -9.19 -4.89
CA PRO A 27 -0.71 -9.69 -6.01
C PRO A 27 -1.32 -10.95 -6.65
N ALA A 28 -1.95 -11.83 -5.86
CA ALA A 28 -2.64 -13.00 -6.42
C ALA A 28 -3.81 -12.57 -7.31
N LEU A 29 -4.63 -11.62 -6.87
CA LEU A 29 -5.73 -11.05 -7.66
C LEU A 29 -5.21 -10.46 -8.99
N PHE A 30 -4.14 -9.65 -8.94
CA PHE A 30 -3.52 -9.09 -10.14
C PHE A 30 -3.13 -10.19 -11.14
N LEU A 31 -2.41 -11.21 -10.67
CA LEU A 31 -1.93 -12.29 -11.54
C LEU A 31 -3.07 -13.16 -12.08
N LEU A 32 -4.14 -13.38 -11.31
CA LEU A 32 -5.32 -14.09 -11.78
C LEU A 32 -6.06 -13.31 -12.86
N ILE A 33 -6.16 -11.99 -12.74
CA ILE A 33 -6.77 -11.16 -13.79
C ILE A 33 -5.91 -11.18 -15.05
N CYS A 34 -4.58 -11.05 -14.95
CA CYS A 34 -3.68 -11.21 -16.09
C CYS A 34 -3.90 -12.55 -16.80
N GLU A 35 -4.03 -13.64 -16.05
CA GLU A 35 -4.28 -14.97 -16.61
C GLU A 35 -5.65 -15.06 -17.30
N ALA A 36 -6.70 -14.53 -16.67
CA ALA A 36 -8.05 -14.46 -17.23
C ALA A 36 -8.10 -13.66 -18.56
N LEU A 37 -7.20 -12.68 -18.70
CA LEU A 37 -7.01 -11.90 -19.93
C LEU A 37 -6.05 -12.57 -20.93
N GLY A 38 -5.68 -13.84 -20.72
CA GLY A 38 -4.82 -14.62 -21.60
C GLY A 38 -3.34 -14.23 -21.55
N LYS A 39 -2.89 -13.56 -20.50
CA LYS A 39 -1.49 -13.14 -20.32
C LYS A 39 -0.70 -14.15 -19.51
N LYS A 40 0.61 -14.23 -19.76
CA LYS A 40 1.51 -15.09 -18.97
C LYS A 40 1.89 -14.36 -17.68
N LYS A 41 1.50 -14.88 -16.53
CA LYS A 41 1.76 -14.31 -15.19
C LYS A 41 3.21 -13.86 -15.00
N LYS A 42 4.18 -14.68 -15.45
CA LYS A 42 5.61 -14.41 -15.30
C LYS A 42 6.10 -13.10 -15.92
N ASP A 43 5.38 -12.58 -16.91
CA ASP A 43 5.75 -11.36 -17.62
C ASP A 43 5.32 -10.10 -16.86
N PHE A 44 4.47 -10.25 -15.82
CA PHE A 44 3.85 -9.16 -15.08
C PHE A 44 4.08 -9.21 -13.56
N VAL A 45 4.98 -10.07 -13.07
CA VAL A 45 5.26 -10.21 -11.63
C VAL A 45 5.72 -8.90 -11.01
N ASP A 46 6.53 -8.11 -11.73
CA ASP A 46 7.02 -6.81 -11.25
C ASP A 46 5.88 -5.81 -11.00
N PHE A 47 4.75 -5.95 -11.69
CA PHE A 47 3.56 -5.12 -11.46
C PHE A 47 2.71 -5.63 -10.30
N ALA A 48 2.70 -6.93 -10.08
CA ALA A 48 1.95 -7.55 -9.00
C ALA A 48 2.43 -7.10 -7.61
N ILE A 49 3.70 -6.69 -7.49
CA ILE A 49 4.26 -6.21 -6.22
C ILE A 49 3.75 -4.83 -5.82
N ILE A 50 3.30 -3.99 -6.77
CA ILE A 50 2.90 -2.60 -6.54
C ILE A 50 1.87 -2.49 -5.41
N PRO A 51 0.66 -3.09 -5.51
CA PRO A 51 -0.35 -2.95 -4.49
C PRO A 51 0.04 -3.62 -3.16
N GLU A 52 0.90 -4.62 -3.18
CA GLU A 52 1.31 -5.32 -1.97
C GLU A 52 2.35 -4.54 -1.17
N VAL A 53 3.35 -3.95 -1.84
CA VAL A 53 4.36 -3.13 -1.17
C VAL A 53 3.70 -1.89 -0.58
N ILE A 54 2.84 -1.22 -1.34
CA ILE A 54 2.05 -0.08 -0.84
C ILE A 54 1.24 -0.49 0.39
N HIS A 55 0.51 -1.61 0.33
CA HIS A 55 -0.27 -2.09 1.45
C HIS A 55 0.54 -2.30 2.73
N ASN A 56 1.73 -2.90 2.61
CA ASN A 56 2.58 -3.08 3.78
C ASN A 56 3.10 -1.74 4.32
N GLY A 57 3.39 -0.77 3.46
CA GLY A 57 3.73 0.60 3.86
C GLY A 57 2.58 1.29 4.59
N THR A 58 1.34 1.16 4.08
CA THR A 58 0.17 1.74 4.77
C THR A 58 -0.06 1.13 6.14
N LEU A 59 0.18 -0.19 6.32
CA LEU A 59 0.05 -0.82 7.62
C LEU A 59 1.08 -0.31 8.64
N MET A 60 2.31 0.02 8.20
CA MET A 60 3.34 0.57 9.10
C MET A 60 2.94 1.96 9.62
N VAL A 61 2.31 2.78 8.78
CA VAL A 61 1.82 4.12 9.15
C VAL A 61 0.54 4.02 9.97
N ASP A 62 -0.41 3.20 9.56
CA ASP A 62 -1.67 2.91 10.23
C ASP A 62 -1.47 2.44 11.69
N ASP A 63 -0.46 1.57 11.92
CA ASP A 63 -0.10 1.11 13.25
C ASP A 63 0.26 2.26 14.22
N ILE A 64 0.84 3.35 13.70
CA ILE A 64 1.17 4.55 14.47
C ILE A 64 -0.10 5.37 14.73
N GLU A 65 -0.91 5.57 13.68
CA GLU A 65 -2.14 6.35 13.73
C GLU A 65 -3.14 5.74 14.73
N ASP A 66 -3.21 4.39 14.76
CA ASP A 66 -4.07 3.61 15.64
C ASP A 66 -3.44 3.29 17.01
N SER A 67 -2.18 3.69 17.25
CA SER A 67 -1.41 3.32 18.44
C SER A 67 -1.38 1.80 18.68
N SER A 68 -1.33 1.01 17.62
CA SER A 68 -1.35 -0.44 17.68
C SER A 68 -0.09 -1.00 18.36
N GLU A 69 -0.26 -1.99 19.24
CA GLU A 69 0.86 -2.62 19.93
C GLU A 69 1.52 -3.73 19.13
N LEU A 70 0.70 -4.53 18.43
CA LEU A 70 1.13 -5.72 17.72
C LEU A 70 0.61 -5.73 16.27
N ARG A 71 1.47 -6.20 15.36
CA ARG A 71 1.12 -6.47 13.97
C ARG A 71 1.68 -7.84 13.56
N ARG A 72 0.79 -8.74 13.12
CA ARG A 72 1.16 -10.12 12.72
C ARG A 72 1.94 -10.87 13.80
N GLY A 73 1.50 -10.72 15.07
CA GLY A 73 2.08 -11.40 16.23
C GLY A 73 3.40 -10.84 16.73
N ARG A 74 3.90 -9.72 16.19
CA ARG A 74 5.12 -9.03 16.65
C ARG A 74 4.83 -7.58 17.01
N PRO A 75 5.66 -6.94 17.84
CA PRO A 75 5.55 -5.51 18.11
C PRO A 75 5.52 -4.69 16.80
N CYS A 76 4.70 -3.64 16.75
CA CYS A 76 4.63 -2.79 15.57
C CYS A 76 5.99 -2.15 15.27
N THR A 77 6.26 -1.84 13.99
CA THR A 77 7.55 -1.35 13.52
C THR A 77 8.00 -0.11 14.28
N TYR A 78 7.08 0.81 14.60
CA TYR A 78 7.40 2.01 15.36
C TYR A 78 7.84 1.72 16.81
N LYS A 79 7.42 0.59 17.39
CA LYS A 79 7.89 0.13 18.71
C LYS A 79 9.31 -0.42 18.65
N LEU A 80 9.74 -1.00 17.52
CA LEU A 80 11.06 -1.58 17.35
C LEU A 80 12.11 -0.56 16.91
N TYR A 81 11.74 0.38 16.03
CA TYR A 81 12.69 1.26 15.34
C TYR A 81 12.48 2.75 15.66
N GLY A 82 11.38 3.12 16.31
CA GLY A 82 10.98 4.51 16.54
C GLY A 82 9.97 4.99 15.49
N VAL A 83 9.21 6.03 15.88
CA VAL A 83 8.11 6.58 15.08
C VAL A 83 8.61 7.19 13.77
N ASP A 84 9.70 7.95 13.83
CA ASP A 84 10.31 8.63 12.69
C ASP A 84 10.81 7.66 11.61
N ILE A 85 11.49 6.59 12.03
CA ILE A 85 11.96 5.53 11.12
C ILE A 85 10.76 4.79 10.53
N ALA A 86 9.75 4.43 11.31
CA ALA A 86 8.59 3.69 10.83
C ALA A 86 7.76 4.52 9.82
N ILE A 87 7.56 5.82 10.08
CA ILE A 87 6.91 6.72 9.12
C ILE A 87 7.70 6.80 7.82
N ASN A 88 9.01 7.05 7.90
CA ASN A 88 9.83 7.19 6.70
C ASN A 88 9.93 5.90 5.89
N ALA A 89 10.10 4.76 6.55
CA ALA A 89 10.13 3.45 5.90
C ALA A 89 8.78 3.11 5.25
N GLY A 90 7.66 3.34 5.94
CA GLY A 90 6.32 3.14 5.41
C GLY A 90 6.05 4.02 4.18
N ASN A 91 6.37 5.31 4.26
CA ASN A 91 6.23 6.24 3.13
C ASN A 91 7.14 5.86 1.94
N THR A 92 8.34 5.38 2.21
CA THR A 92 9.26 4.89 1.16
C THR A 92 8.63 3.75 0.37
N MET A 93 7.88 2.87 1.02
CA MET A 93 7.18 1.76 0.36
C MET A 93 6.07 2.20 -0.60
N TYR A 94 5.62 3.46 -0.57
CA TYR A 94 4.69 3.98 -1.57
C TYR A 94 5.39 4.22 -2.92
N TYR A 95 6.66 4.54 -2.92
CA TYR A 95 7.42 4.91 -4.13
C TYR A 95 8.27 3.77 -4.68
N LEU A 96 8.86 2.93 -3.83
CA LEU A 96 9.75 1.83 -4.24
C LEU A 96 9.16 0.96 -5.36
N PRO A 97 7.88 0.53 -5.30
CA PRO A 97 7.33 -0.35 -6.33
C PRO A 97 7.15 0.30 -7.70
N LEU A 98 7.33 1.63 -7.80
CA LEU A 98 7.29 2.35 -9.08
C LEU A 98 8.64 2.37 -9.81
N LEU A 99 9.75 2.10 -9.11
CA LEU A 99 11.07 2.11 -9.72
C LEU A 99 11.22 1.13 -10.89
N PRO A 100 10.73 -0.12 -10.82
CA PRO A 100 10.75 -1.04 -11.96
C PRO A 100 9.98 -0.51 -13.18
N LEU A 101 8.92 0.29 -12.96
CA LEU A 101 8.14 0.89 -14.05
C LEU A 101 8.93 1.96 -14.78
N MET A 102 9.70 2.78 -14.04
CA MET A 102 10.50 3.85 -14.63
C MET A 102 11.58 3.35 -15.59
N THR A 103 12.06 2.13 -15.37
CA THR A 103 13.10 1.50 -16.20
C THR A 103 12.53 0.49 -17.20
N ASN A 104 11.22 0.27 -17.20
CA ASN A 104 10.57 -0.71 -18.06
C ASN A 104 10.57 -0.24 -19.52
N LYS A 105 11.27 -1.00 -20.40
CA LYS A 105 11.35 -0.74 -21.86
C LYS A 105 10.42 -1.64 -22.67
N LYS A 106 9.69 -2.57 -22.03
CA LYS A 106 8.85 -3.56 -22.71
C LYS A 106 7.41 -3.09 -22.90
N ILE A 107 6.96 -2.14 -22.06
CA ILE A 107 5.60 -1.63 -22.08
C ILE A 107 5.55 -0.30 -22.81
N LEU A 108 4.53 -0.13 -23.63
CA LEU A 108 4.32 1.11 -24.39
C LEU A 108 4.14 2.29 -23.42
N PRO A 109 4.74 3.47 -23.71
CA PRO A 109 4.66 4.65 -22.83
C PRO A 109 3.23 5.03 -22.45
N LYS A 110 2.26 4.91 -23.38
CA LYS A 110 0.85 5.19 -23.11
C LYS A 110 0.27 4.27 -22.03
N ARG A 111 0.66 3.00 -21.99
CA ARG A 111 0.22 2.05 -20.97
C ARG A 111 0.89 2.32 -19.63
N LEU A 112 2.18 2.67 -19.64
CA LEU A 112 2.86 3.10 -18.41
C LEU A 112 2.22 4.36 -17.82
N LEU A 113 1.85 5.32 -18.66
CA LEU A 113 1.12 6.50 -18.21
C LEU A 113 -0.19 6.12 -17.52
N ALA A 114 -0.98 5.21 -18.10
CA ALA A 114 -2.22 4.73 -17.48
C ALA A 114 -2.01 4.02 -16.14
N VAL A 115 -0.87 3.31 -15.97
CA VAL A 115 -0.49 2.74 -14.68
C VAL A 115 -0.21 3.84 -13.64
N TYR A 116 0.54 4.89 -14.01
CA TYR A 116 0.81 6.02 -13.11
C TYR A 116 -0.45 6.80 -12.78
N GLU A 117 -1.34 7.05 -13.74
CA GLU A 117 -2.64 7.69 -13.51
C GLU A 117 -3.48 6.86 -12.53
N THR A 118 -3.55 5.55 -12.72
CA THR A 118 -4.23 4.63 -11.80
C THR A 118 -3.61 4.68 -10.41
N TYR A 119 -2.29 4.65 -10.32
CA TYR A 119 -1.56 4.74 -9.07
C TYR A 119 -1.92 6.04 -8.32
N VAL A 120 -1.78 7.18 -8.96
CA VAL A 120 -2.06 8.50 -8.34
C VAL A 120 -3.50 8.57 -7.85
N GLN A 121 -4.47 8.17 -8.70
CA GLN A 121 -5.88 8.18 -8.33
C GLN A 121 -6.17 7.28 -7.12
N GLU A 122 -5.64 6.07 -7.13
CA GLU A 122 -5.94 5.12 -6.05
C GLU A 122 -5.18 5.47 -4.76
N MET A 123 -3.99 6.05 -4.83
CA MET A 123 -3.29 6.57 -3.64
C MET A 123 -4.03 7.76 -3.04
N THR A 124 -4.59 8.64 -3.87
CA THR A 124 -5.44 9.73 -3.40
C THR A 124 -6.70 9.19 -2.72
N ASN A 125 -7.40 8.24 -3.33
CA ASN A 125 -8.57 7.60 -2.74
C ASN A 125 -8.25 6.95 -1.40
N LEU A 126 -7.11 6.25 -1.31
CA LEU A 126 -6.65 5.61 -0.09
C LEU A 126 -6.43 6.63 1.04
N SER A 127 -5.77 7.74 0.74
CA SER A 127 -5.54 8.82 1.71
C SER A 127 -6.85 9.47 2.18
N LEU A 128 -7.81 9.64 1.28
CA LEU A 128 -9.15 10.16 1.64
C LEU A 128 -9.91 9.17 2.53
N GLY A 129 -9.83 7.87 2.24
CA GLY A 129 -10.43 6.83 3.07
C GLY A 129 -9.83 6.77 4.47
N GLN A 130 -8.51 6.88 4.56
CA GLN A 130 -7.79 6.96 5.84
C GLN A 130 -8.17 8.21 6.63
N ALA A 131 -8.30 9.37 5.95
CA ALA A 131 -8.70 10.61 6.59
C ALA A 131 -10.13 10.52 7.18
N MET A 132 -11.06 9.85 6.48
CA MET A 132 -12.41 9.60 7.00
C MET A 132 -12.37 8.72 8.25
N ASP A 133 -11.60 7.65 8.22
CA ASP A 133 -11.45 6.73 9.35
C ASP A 133 -10.85 7.42 10.58
N ILE A 134 -9.76 8.18 10.39
CA ILE A 134 -9.14 8.98 11.45
C ILE A 134 -10.12 10.01 12.02
N ALA A 135 -10.88 10.72 11.16
CA ALA A 135 -11.85 11.72 11.61
C ALA A 135 -12.92 11.10 12.50
N TRP A 136 -13.42 9.93 12.13
CA TRP A 136 -14.42 9.21 12.92
C TRP A 136 -13.85 8.67 14.23
N HIS A 137 -12.69 8.03 14.17
CA HIS A 137 -12.01 7.52 15.37
C HIS A 137 -11.67 8.63 16.39
N ARG A 138 -11.34 9.82 15.89
CA ARG A 138 -11.02 10.99 16.71
C ARG A 138 -12.26 11.79 17.16
N GLY A 139 -13.46 11.41 16.75
CA GLY A 139 -14.69 12.16 17.06
C GLY A 139 -14.73 13.53 16.41
N LEU A 140 -14.08 13.72 15.26
CA LEU A 140 -14.10 14.97 14.49
C LEU A 140 -15.35 15.09 13.59
N ALA A 141 -16.11 14.01 13.44
CA ALA A 141 -17.38 14.00 12.74
C ALA A 141 -18.50 13.69 13.73
N ASP A 142 -19.70 14.26 13.47
CA ASP A 142 -20.89 13.94 14.23
C ASP A 142 -21.32 12.49 13.92
N ALA A 143 -21.33 11.63 14.93
CA ALA A 143 -21.65 10.21 14.79
C ALA A 143 -23.06 9.98 14.23
N ASP A 144 -24.02 10.83 14.60
CA ASP A 144 -25.41 10.73 14.14
C ASP A 144 -25.58 11.14 12.66
N SER A 145 -24.59 11.81 12.09
CA SER A 145 -24.56 12.19 10.66
C SER A 145 -23.95 11.12 9.75
N ILE A 146 -23.29 10.10 10.32
CA ILE A 146 -22.60 9.07 9.54
C ILE A 146 -23.59 7.95 9.19
N GLY A 147 -23.95 7.86 7.90
CA GLY A 147 -24.82 6.81 7.39
C GLY A 147 -24.07 5.62 6.80
N GLU A 148 -24.81 4.57 6.45
CA GLU A 148 -24.25 3.37 5.80
C GLU A 148 -23.47 3.69 4.53
N LYS A 149 -23.93 4.67 3.73
CA LYS A 149 -23.25 5.08 2.49
C LYS A 149 -21.87 5.67 2.76
N ASP A 150 -21.75 6.47 3.83
CA ASP A 150 -20.47 7.08 4.22
C ASP A 150 -19.47 5.99 4.67
N TYR A 151 -19.96 5.02 5.45
CA TYR A 151 -19.16 3.87 5.86
C TYR A 151 -18.70 3.03 4.65
N LEU A 152 -19.59 2.73 3.72
CA LEU A 152 -19.23 1.99 2.50
C LEU A 152 -18.26 2.78 1.62
N GLN A 153 -18.40 4.10 1.55
CA GLN A 153 -17.45 4.97 0.83
C GLN A 153 -16.06 4.92 1.49
N MET A 154 -15.99 5.03 2.81
CA MET A 154 -14.72 4.90 3.55
C MET A 154 -14.08 3.53 3.29
N CYS A 155 -14.85 2.44 3.39
CA CYS A 155 -14.36 1.09 3.10
C CYS A 155 -13.85 0.94 1.66
N ALA A 156 -14.58 1.50 0.67
CA ALA A 156 -14.19 1.47 -0.73
C ALA A 156 -12.89 2.26 -0.98
N PHE A 157 -12.65 3.32 -0.23
CA PHE A 157 -11.46 4.15 -0.33
C PHE A 157 -10.30 3.60 0.50
N LYS A 158 -10.48 3.29 1.78
CA LYS A 158 -9.41 2.77 2.65
C LYS A 158 -9.00 1.35 2.25
N THR A 159 -9.95 0.44 2.04
CA THR A 159 -9.68 -1.00 1.87
C THR A 159 -9.79 -1.46 0.42
N GLY A 160 -10.81 -1.02 -0.31
CA GLY A 160 -11.10 -1.45 -1.69
C GLY A 160 -10.10 -0.93 -2.72
N THR A 161 -9.47 0.19 -2.46
CA THR A 161 -8.56 0.91 -3.36
C THR A 161 -7.44 0.04 -3.93
N LEU A 162 -6.69 -0.66 -3.10
CA LEU A 162 -5.56 -1.46 -3.58
C LEU A 162 -5.99 -2.74 -4.31
N ALA A 163 -7.19 -3.24 -4.06
CA ALA A 163 -7.79 -4.30 -4.88
C ALA A 163 -8.18 -3.77 -6.26
N ARG A 164 -8.81 -2.60 -6.29
CA ARG A 164 -9.16 -1.90 -7.53
C ARG A 164 -7.92 -1.52 -8.34
N MET A 165 -6.85 -1.04 -7.68
CA MET A 165 -5.55 -0.80 -8.30
C MET A 165 -5.01 -2.08 -8.95
N SER A 166 -5.03 -3.23 -8.24
CA SER A 166 -4.61 -4.51 -8.78
C SER A 166 -5.37 -4.87 -10.05
N ALA A 167 -6.70 -4.71 -10.04
CA ALA A 167 -7.54 -5.04 -11.18
C ALA A 167 -7.36 -4.08 -12.37
N ARG A 168 -7.12 -2.80 -12.14
CA ARG A 168 -6.96 -1.79 -13.20
C ARG A 168 -5.59 -1.81 -13.87
N ILE A 169 -4.55 -2.22 -13.14
CA ILE A 169 -3.19 -2.30 -13.68
C ILE A 169 -2.99 -3.62 -14.46
N ALA A 170 -3.72 -4.69 -14.14
CA ALA A 170 -3.69 -5.95 -14.87
C ALA A 170 -4.24 -5.83 -16.29
#